data_933e8fc1135c97f6622166ef2a082cd9
#
_entry.id   933e8fc1135c97f6622166ef2a082cd9
#
_cell.length_a   1.000
_cell.length_b   1.000
_cell.length_c   1.000
_cell.angle_alpha   90.00
_cell.angle_beta   90.00
_cell.angle_gamma   90.00
#
_symmetry.space_group_name_H-M   'P 1'
#
loop_
_entity.id
_entity.type
_entity.pdbx_description
1 polymer ?
#
loop_
_entity_poly.entity_id
_entity_poly.type
_entity_poly.pdbx_seq_one_letter_code
_entity_poly.pdbx_strand_id
1 'polypeptide(L)'
;MCDLWKYTLPNPTEPGNIVLQLEWALQHYPASPWIKLYNASNFFDSRSIPRVDLPKIADRCQAFERVIVENHPRILNPSIAEFAAMVNGTLEVAMGLETIHPTSMTLLNKEFSLRDFSDACQHLDTLGIDRRAFVLLQPPGTLPEQSVEWVLRTLEFANTNGVRHCSIIPTRAGNGSMEWLTEQKLFFSPSLGQLEDCLERAIDGFDKMIVTADLWDLEQLTGSCAVCLGSRRRRLEVMNLTQKPAAKENLDCSCMMDIKA
;
A
#
# COMPACT_ATOMS: atom_id res chain seq x y z
N MET A 1 0.89 -8.91 11.81
CA MET A 1 0.49 -7.75 12.61
C MET A 1 -0.70 -7.00 12.05
N CYS A 2 -1.14 -7.31 10.86
CA CYS A 2 -2.42 -6.88 10.31
C CYS A 2 -3.53 -7.79 10.85
N ASP A 3 -4.72 -7.27 11.07
CA ASP A 3 -5.88 -8.05 11.53
C ASP A 3 -6.90 -8.35 10.41
N LEU A 4 -6.57 -8.05 9.16
CA LEU A 4 -7.42 -8.32 7.99
C LEU A 4 -7.78 -9.82 7.86
N TRP A 5 -6.94 -10.71 8.40
CA TRP A 5 -7.26 -12.14 8.44
C TRP A 5 -8.58 -12.47 9.15
N LYS A 6 -9.06 -11.60 10.03
CA LYS A 6 -10.38 -11.74 10.70
C LYS A 6 -11.54 -11.67 9.72
N TYR A 7 -11.33 -11.08 8.56
CA TYR A 7 -12.32 -10.93 7.49
C TYR A 7 -12.16 -11.98 6.38
N THR A 8 -11.21 -12.90 6.53
CA THR A 8 -11.04 -14.01 5.59
C THR A 8 -11.96 -15.18 5.97
N LEU A 9 -12.34 -15.97 4.96
CA LEU A 9 -13.11 -17.19 5.18
C LEU A 9 -12.22 -18.28 5.79
N PRO A 10 -12.76 -19.14 6.70
CA PRO A 10 -12.00 -20.27 7.24
C PRO A 10 -11.75 -21.37 6.18
N ASN A 11 -12.59 -21.43 5.14
CA ASN A 11 -12.51 -22.37 4.03
C ASN A 11 -12.15 -21.64 2.73
N PRO A 12 -11.67 -22.35 1.70
CA PRO A 12 -11.49 -21.78 0.38
C PRO A 12 -12.78 -21.14 -0.15
N THR A 13 -12.63 -20.05 -0.89
CA THR A 13 -13.77 -19.38 -1.53
C THR A 13 -14.41 -20.29 -2.58
N GLU A 14 -15.72 -20.43 -2.55
CA GLU A 14 -16.46 -21.21 -3.52
C GLU A 14 -16.42 -20.53 -4.91
N PRO A 15 -16.29 -21.30 -5.99
CA PRO A 15 -16.32 -20.78 -7.35
C PRO A 15 -17.56 -19.94 -7.65
N GLY A 16 -17.36 -18.80 -8.30
CA GLY A 16 -18.41 -17.85 -8.69
C GLY A 16 -18.65 -16.75 -7.67
N ASN A 17 -18.32 -16.92 -6.40
CA ASN A 17 -18.62 -15.91 -5.37
C ASN A 17 -17.88 -14.59 -5.59
N ILE A 18 -16.61 -14.64 -6.01
CA ILE A 18 -15.84 -13.42 -6.31
C ILE A 18 -16.39 -12.71 -7.55
N VAL A 19 -16.82 -13.47 -8.54
CA VAL A 19 -17.43 -12.92 -9.75
C VAL A 19 -18.72 -12.17 -9.41
N LEU A 20 -19.59 -12.76 -8.57
CA LEU A 20 -20.82 -12.12 -8.11
C LEU A 20 -20.55 -10.83 -7.32
N GLN A 21 -19.55 -10.83 -6.43
CA GLN A 21 -19.15 -9.62 -5.71
C GLN A 21 -18.66 -8.51 -6.65
N LEU A 22 -17.85 -8.87 -7.64
CA LEU A 22 -17.36 -7.93 -8.65
C LEU A 22 -18.52 -7.37 -9.49
N GLU A 23 -19.42 -8.19 -9.95
CA GLU A 23 -20.61 -7.77 -10.71
C GLU A 23 -21.48 -6.81 -9.90
N TRP A 24 -21.71 -7.12 -8.63
CA TRP A 24 -22.44 -6.22 -7.74
C TRP A 24 -21.73 -4.88 -7.60
N ALA A 25 -20.42 -4.90 -7.37
CA ALA A 25 -19.63 -3.66 -7.21
C ALA A 25 -19.68 -2.80 -8.50
N LEU A 26 -19.54 -3.41 -9.68
CA LEU A 26 -19.58 -2.70 -10.95
C LEU A 26 -20.94 -2.04 -11.25
N GLN A 27 -22.04 -2.56 -10.67
CA GLN A 27 -23.37 -1.96 -10.79
C GLN A 27 -23.60 -0.79 -9.81
N HIS A 28 -22.87 -0.74 -8.69
CA HIS A 28 -23.14 0.20 -7.60
C HIS A 28 -22.11 1.33 -7.48
N TYR A 29 -20.95 1.20 -8.12
CA TYR A 29 -19.91 2.22 -8.08
C TYR A 29 -19.78 2.92 -9.44
N PRO A 30 -19.40 4.21 -9.46
CA PRO A 30 -19.24 4.97 -10.70
C PRO A 30 -18.14 4.36 -11.57
N ALA A 31 -18.28 4.54 -12.88
CA ALA A 31 -17.25 4.13 -13.82
C ALA A 31 -15.93 4.84 -13.54
N SER A 32 -14.84 4.12 -13.65
CA SER A 32 -13.48 4.60 -13.47
C SER A 32 -12.58 3.95 -14.53
N PRO A 33 -11.51 4.62 -14.98
CA PRO A 33 -10.55 3.99 -15.89
C PRO A 33 -9.72 2.88 -15.23
N TRP A 34 -9.62 2.86 -13.90
CA TRP A 34 -8.82 1.88 -13.15
C TRP A 34 -9.67 1.14 -12.13
N ILE A 35 -9.37 -0.14 -11.92
CA ILE A 35 -9.98 -0.95 -10.88
C ILE A 35 -8.93 -1.56 -9.97
N LYS A 36 -9.20 -1.57 -8.66
CA LYS A 36 -8.40 -2.27 -7.65
C LYS A 36 -9.21 -3.45 -7.13
N LEU A 37 -8.69 -4.65 -7.34
CA LEU A 37 -9.27 -5.90 -6.85
C LEU A 37 -8.47 -6.35 -5.63
N TYR A 38 -8.69 -5.66 -4.51
CA TYR A 38 -8.05 -5.96 -3.24
C TYR A 38 -8.91 -6.89 -2.42
N ASN A 39 -8.26 -7.88 -1.82
CA ASN A 39 -8.89 -8.79 -0.88
C ASN A 39 -8.01 -8.88 0.38
N ALA A 40 -8.51 -9.46 1.45
CA ALA A 40 -7.74 -9.64 2.68
C ALA A 40 -6.70 -10.79 2.57
N SER A 41 -6.28 -11.15 1.35
CA SER A 41 -5.36 -12.24 1.05
C SER A 41 -4.56 -11.92 -0.23
N ASN A 42 -4.31 -12.91 -1.06
CA ASN A 42 -3.56 -12.79 -2.31
C ASN A 42 -4.45 -13.14 -3.50
N PHE A 43 -4.43 -12.33 -4.53
CA PHE A 43 -5.27 -12.51 -5.71
C PHE A 43 -4.95 -13.83 -6.45
N PHE A 44 -3.68 -14.23 -6.49
CA PHE A 44 -3.26 -15.47 -7.16
C PHE A 44 -3.13 -16.68 -6.21
N ASP A 45 -3.66 -16.59 -4.99
CA ASP A 45 -3.88 -17.75 -4.13
C ASP A 45 -5.22 -18.39 -4.48
N SER A 46 -5.20 -19.62 -4.99
CA SER A 46 -6.40 -20.36 -5.42
C SER A 46 -7.41 -20.67 -4.31
N ARG A 47 -7.01 -20.53 -3.04
CA ARG A 47 -7.93 -20.64 -1.90
C ARG A 47 -8.75 -19.36 -1.72
N SER A 48 -8.19 -18.22 -2.09
CA SER A 48 -8.84 -16.89 -2.00
C SER A 48 -9.63 -16.58 -3.26
N ILE A 49 -9.00 -16.77 -4.43
CA ILE A 49 -9.62 -16.56 -5.75
C ILE A 49 -9.56 -17.89 -6.52
N PRO A 50 -10.69 -18.61 -6.65
CA PRO A 50 -10.73 -19.85 -7.41
C PRO A 50 -10.20 -19.66 -8.84
N ARG A 51 -9.29 -20.53 -9.25
CA ARG A 51 -8.63 -20.42 -10.56
C ARG A 51 -9.63 -20.41 -11.74
N VAL A 52 -10.75 -21.11 -11.58
CA VAL A 52 -11.85 -21.17 -12.57
C VAL A 52 -12.60 -19.85 -12.71
N ASP A 53 -12.45 -18.92 -11.77
CA ASP A 53 -13.09 -17.61 -11.82
C ASP A 53 -12.23 -16.55 -12.53
N LEU A 54 -10.90 -16.78 -12.66
CA LEU A 54 -9.98 -15.81 -13.28
C LEU A 54 -10.43 -15.37 -14.69
N PRO A 55 -10.85 -16.26 -15.61
CA PRO A 55 -11.34 -15.82 -16.91
C PRO A 55 -12.59 -14.94 -16.84
N LYS A 56 -13.51 -15.22 -15.91
CA LYS A 56 -14.73 -14.43 -15.73
C LYS A 56 -14.40 -13.07 -15.11
N ILE A 57 -13.48 -13.01 -14.14
CA ILE A 57 -13.00 -11.76 -13.56
C ILE A 57 -12.32 -10.91 -14.64
N ALA A 58 -11.45 -11.49 -15.46
CA ALA A 58 -10.81 -10.81 -16.57
C ALA A 58 -11.83 -10.25 -17.56
N ASP A 59 -12.88 -11.01 -17.91
CA ASP A 59 -13.98 -10.57 -18.77
C ASP A 59 -14.70 -9.33 -18.22
N ARG A 60 -14.95 -9.27 -16.91
CA ARG A 60 -15.53 -8.10 -16.24
C ARG A 60 -14.58 -6.90 -16.18
N CYS A 61 -13.29 -7.14 -16.37
CA CYS A 61 -12.26 -6.09 -16.33
C CYS A 61 -11.90 -5.53 -17.72
N GLN A 62 -12.52 -5.96 -18.81
CA GLN A 62 -12.16 -5.57 -20.18
C GLN A 62 -12.27 -4.06 -20.46
N ALA A 63 -13.13 -3.34 -19.76
CA ALA A 63 -13.33 -1.90 -19.93
C ALA A 63 -12.31 -1.03 -19.17
N PHE A 64 -11.47 -1.63 -18.32
CA PHE A 64 -10.52 -0.87 -17.52
C PHE A 64 -9.17 -0.74 -18.22
N GLU A 65 -8.61 0.46 -18.20
CA GLU A 65 -7.26 0.74 -18.69
C GLU A 65 -6.18 0.10 -17.79
N ARG A 66 -6.51 -0.08 -16.50
CA ARG A 66 -5.60 -0.68 -15.51
C ARG A 66 -6.37 -1.52 -14.50
N VAL A 67 -5.88 -2.73 -14.28
CA VAL A 67 -6.36 -3.67 -13.27
C VAL A 67 -5.25 -3.86 -12.23
N ILE A 68 -5.54 -3.56 -10.96
CA ILE A 68 -4.57 -3.62 -9.87
C ILE A 68 -5.00 -4.72 -8.91
N VAL A 69 -4.10 -5.66 -8.63
CA VAL A 69 -4.34 -6.79 -7.73
C VAL A 69 -3.26 -6.84 -6.64
N GLU A 70 -3.58 -7.40 -5.48
CA GLU A 70 -2.61 -7.64 -4.42
C GLU A 70 -2.04 -9.05 -4.50
N ASN A 71 -0.74 -9.18 -4.29
CA ASN A 71 -0.10 -10.48 -4.23
C ASN A 71 1.15 -10.47 -3.34
N HIS A 72 1.41 -11.59 -2.68
CA HIS A 72 2.62 -11.76 -1.89
C HIS A 72 3.82 -12.03 -2.81
N PRO A 73 5.02 -11.47 -2.55
CA PRO A 73 6.19 -11.61 -3.42
C PRO A 73 6.59 -13.07 -3.71
N ARG A 74 6.29 -14.00 -2.80
CA ARG A 74 6.60 -15.44 -2.98
C ARG A 74 5.54 -16.23 -3.76
N ILE A 75 4.42 -15.61 -4.13
CA ILE A 75 3.38 -16.27 -4.92
C ILE A 75 3.59 -15.91 -6.40
N LEU A 76 4.50 -16.63 -7.04
CA LEU A 76 4.85 -16.47 -8.45
C LEU A 76 4.41 -17.73 -9.21
N ASN A 77 3.12 -17.84 -9.50
CA ASN A 77 2.55 -18.97 -10.20
C ASN A 77 2.08 -18.61 -11.62
N PRO A 78 1.86 -19.60 -12.52
CA PRO A 78 1.48 -19.37 -13.91
C PRO A 78 0.20 -18.53 -14.10
N SER A 79 -0.71 -18.52 -13.11
CA SER A 79 -1.96 -17.75 -13.19
C SER A 79 -1.73 -16.25 -13.35
N ILE A 80 -0.57 -15.72 -12.94
CA ILE A 80 -0.19 -14.32 -13.14
C ILE A 80 -0.12 -14.00 -14.64
N ALA A 81 0.68 -14.79 -15.37
CA ALA A 81 0.83 -14.61 -16.83
C ALA A 81 -0.48 -14.92 -17.58
N GLU A 82 -1.20 -15.96 -17.16
CA GLU A 82 -2.51 -16.32 -17.73
C GLU A 82 -3.51 -15.17 -17.57
N PHE A 83 -3.61 -14.57 -16.38
CA PHE A 83 -4.52 -13.46 -16.12
C PHE A 83 -4.09 -12.18 -16.83
N ALA A 84 -2.79 -11.87 -16.88
CA ALA A 84 -2.27 -10.74 -17.64
C ALA A 84 -2.61 -10.82 -19.13
N ALA A 85 -2.59 -12.03 -19.71
CA ALA A 85 -2.96 -12.24 -21.11
C ALA A 85 -4.48 -12.13 -21.39
N MET A 86 -5.31 -12.21 -20.34
CA MET A 86 -6.77 -12.15 -20.48
C MET A 86 -7.33 -10.73 -20.31
N VAL A 87 -6.65 -9.81 -19.63
CA VAL A 87 -7.11 -8.42 -19.46
C VAL A 87 -6.65 -7.55 -20.62
N ASN A 88 -7.50 -6.62 -21.08
CA ASN A 88 -7.13 -5.67 -22.14
C ASN A 88 -6.22 -4.54 -21.65
N GLY A 89 -6.42 -4.12 -20.39
CA GLY A 89 -5.66 -3.05 -19.79
C GLY A 89 -4.32 -3.54 -19.20
N THR A 90 -3.56 -2.61 -18.63
CA THR A 90 -2.32 -2.94 -17.92
C THR A 90 -2.63 -3.66 -16.60
N LEU A 91 -2.07 -4.84 -16.40
CA LEU A 91 -2.05 -5.47 -15.07
C LEU A 91 -0.98 -4.81 -14.20
N GLU A 92 -1.33 -4.47 -12.98
CA GLU A 92 -0.42 -3.97 -11.96
C GLU A 92 -0.52 -4.84 -10.71
N VAL A 93 0.60 -5.38 -10.25
CA VAL A 93 0.66 -6.20 -9.03
C VAL A 93 1.20 -5.37 -7.88
N ALA A 94 0.38 -5.23 -6.84
CA ALA A 94 0.72 -4.55 -5.59
C ALA A 94 1.28 -5.56 -4.58
N MET A 95 2.45 -5.25 -4.03
CA MET A 95 3.16 -6.11 -3.08
C MET A 95 3.51 -5.34 -1.81
N GLY A 96 3.32 -5.97 -0.65
CA GLY A 96 3.72 -5.43 0.64
C GLY A 96 5.23 -5.55 0.84
N LEU A 97 6.01 -4.53 0.45
CA LEU A 97 7.43 -4.42 0.80
C LEU A 97 7.60 -4.02 2.27
N GLU A 98 6.74 -3.16 2.75
CA GLU A 98 6.64 -2.59 4.09
C GLU A 98 7.86 -1.73 4.45
N THR A 99 9.04 -2.30 4.52
CA THR A 99 10.29 -1.62 4.88
C THR A 99 11.49 -2.49 4.51
N ILE A 100 12.67 -1.85 4.38
CA ILE A 100 13.96 -2.56 4.31
C ILE A 100 14.71 -2.52 5.65
N HIS A 101 14.13 -1.93 6.70
CA HIS A 101 14.76 -1.85 8.02
C HIS A 101 14.88 -3.25 8.64
N PRO A 102 16.10 -3.76 8.96
CA PRO A 102 16.31 -5.16 9.34
C PRO A 102 15.50 -5.60 10.57
N THR A 103 15.50 -4.78 11.63
CA THR A 103 14.75 -5.08 12.86
C THR A 103 13.24 -5.09 12.59
N SER A 104 12.74 -4.12 11.81
CA SER A 104 11.32 -4.04 11.47
C SER A 104 10.88 -5.23 10.61
N MET A 105 11.67 -5.65 9.63
CA MET A 105 11.37 -6.86 8.83
C MET A 105 11.23 -8.11 9.71
N THR A 106 12.11 -8.26 10.72
CA THR A 106 12.03 -9.36 11.68
C THR A 106 10.75 -9.28 12.52
N LEU A 107 10.43 -8.11 13.06
CA LEU A 107 9.23 -7.90 13.89
C LEU A 107 7.93 -8.05 13.09
N LEU A 108 7.91 -7.63 11.83
CA LEU A 108 6.74 -7.77 10.94
C LEU A 108 6.48 -9.22 10.55
N ASN A 109 7.49 -10.09 10.61
CA ASN A 109 7.39 -11.52 10.27
C ASN A 109 6.70 -11.77 8.92
N LYS A 110 7.14 -11.06 7.89
CA LYS A 110 6.52 -11.12 6.54
C LYS A 110 6.86 -12.41 5.76
N GLU A 111 7.73 -13.25 6.32
CA GLU A 111 8.13 -14.55 5.74
C GLU A 111 8.72 -14.45 4.31
N PHE A 112 9.26 -13.30 3.93
CA PHE A 112 10.03 -13.13 2.70
C PHE A 112 11.27 -12.24 2.95
N SER A 113 12.28 -12.39 2.11
CA SER A 113 13.49 -11.57 2.12
C SER A 113 13.40 -10.45 1.08
N LEU A 114 14.30 -9.46 1.18
CA LEU A 114 14.44 -8.42 0.14
C LEU A 114 14.80 -9.03 -1.23
N ARG A 115 15.50 -10.15 -1.24
CA ARG A 115 15.79 -10.89 -2.47
C ARG A 115 14.51 -11.48 -3.09
N ASP A 116 13.63 -12.08 -2.29
CA ASP A 116 12.35 -12.58 -2.79
C ASP A 116 11.52 -11.46 -3.43
N PHE A 117 11.57 -10.25 -2.85
CA PHE A 117 10.89 -9.09 -3.44
C PHE A 117 11.54 -8.67 -4.79
N SER A 118 12.87 -8.63 -4.84
CA SER A 118 13.60 -8.31 -6.08
C SER A 118 13.35 -9.35 -7.18
N ASP A 119 13.38 -10.63 -6.82
CA ASP A 119 13.11 -11.73 -7.75
C ASP A 119 11.65 -11.65 -8.28
N ALA A 120 10.70 -11.29 -7.42
CA ALA A 120 9.31 -11.06 -7.83
C ALA A 120 9.19 -9.87 -8.79
N CYS A 121 9.85 -8.75 -8.50
CA CYS A 121 9.87 -7.59 -9.40
C CYS A 121 10.46 -7.94 -10.76
N GLN A 122 11.56 -8.69 -10.79
CA GLN A 122 12.18 -9.14 -12.03
C GLN A 122 11.25 -10.08 -12.82
N HIS A 123 10.60 -11.03 -12.14
CA HIS A 123 9.64 -11.93 -12.78
C HIS A 123 8.48 -11.17 -13.43
N LEU A 124 7.86 -10.23 -12.70
CA LEU A 124 6.78 -9.40 -13.22
C LEU A 124 7.24 -8.53 -14.41
N ASP A 125 8.49 -8.05 -14.37
CA ASP A 125 9.10 -7.28 -15.47
C ASP A 125 9.19 -8.11 -16.75
N THR A 126 9.62 -9.38 -16.66
CA THR A 126 9.68 -10.28 -17.83
C THR A 126 8.31 -10.53 -18.46
N LEU A 127 7.24 -10.35 -17.71
CA LEU A 127 5.85 -10.48 -18.16
C LEU A 127 5.22 -9.15 -18.62
N GLY A 128 5.97 -8.04 -18.56
CA GLY A 128 5.46 -6.71 -18.87
C GLY A 128 4.41 -6.20 -17.88
N ILE A 129 4.40 -6.70 -16.65
CA ILE A 129 3.43 -6.36 -15.60
C ILE A 129 3.99 -5.24 -14.73
N ASP A 130 3.18 -4.20 -14.52
CA ASP A 130 3.55 -3.09 -13.64
C ASP A 130 3.59 -3.54 -12.17
N ARG A 131 4.41 -2.88 -11.38
CA ARG A 131 4.64 -3.19 -9.96
C ARG A 131 4.30 -2.00 -9.09
N ARG A 132 3.55 -2.29 -8.02
CA ARG A 132 3.28 -1.35 -6.93
C ARG A 132 3.83 -1.91 -5.63
N ALA A 133 4.27 -1.03 -4.72
CA ALA A 133 4.69 -1.43 -3.39
C ALA A 133 3.93 -0.66 -2.30
N PHE A 134 3.64 -1.35 -1.20
CA PHE A 134 3.20 -0.74 0.04
C PHE A 134 4.42 -0.56 0.95
N VAL A 135 4.57 0.63 1.51
CA VAL A 135 5.68 1.02 2.38
C VAL A 135 5.13 1.61 3.67
N LEU A 136 5.55 1.08 4.81
CA LEU A 136 5.07 1.56 6.10
C LEU A 136 5.87 2.77 6.59
N LEU A 137 5.15 3.81 7.00
CA LEU A 137 5.71 4.88 7.82
C LEU A 137 5.65 4.42 9.27
N GLN A 138 6.78 4.51 9.97
CA GLN A 138 6.93 4.11 11.37
C GLN A 138 6.58 2.64 11.64
N PRO A 139 7.18 1.66 10.92
CA PRO A 139 7.01 0.26 11.27
C PRO A 139 7.63 -0.03 12.66
N PRO A 140 7.16 -1.07 13.37
CA PRO A 140 7.74 -1.43 14.67
C PRO A 140 9.23 -1.71 14.57
N GLY A 141 9.99 -1.32 15.59
CA GLY A 141 11.44 -1.41 15.62
C GLY A 141 12.17 -0.21 15.00
N THR A 142 11.44 0.76 14.46
CA THR A 142 12.01 2.02 13.95
C THR A 142 11.81 3.13 14.98
N LEU A 143 12.85 3.91 15.26
CA LEU A 143 12.74 5.09 16.10
C LEU A 143 12.06 6.25 15.35
N PRO A 144 11.26 7.09 16.04
CA PRO A 144 10.51 8.17 15.39
C PRO A 144 11.37 9.10 14.53
N GLU A 145 12.55 9.48 15.01
CA GLU A 145 13.49 10.36 14.30
C GLU A 145 14.13 9.73 13.06
N GLN A 146 14.07 8.41 12.92
CA GLN A 146 14.62 7.67 11.79
C GLN A 146 13.56 7.27 10.77
N SER A 147 12.28 7.43 11.12
CA SER A 147 11.16 6.87 10.36
C SER A 147 11.11 7.34 8.91
N VAL A 148 11.18 8.64 8.68
CA VAL A 148 11.15 9.22 7.33
C VAL A 148 12.33 8.74 6.50
N GLU A 149 13.53 8.71 7.08
CA GLU A 149 14.73 8.25 6.39
C GLU A 149 14.61 6.78 5.96
N TRP A 150 14.08 5.90 6.80
CA TRP A 150 13.87 4.50 6.43
C TRP A 150 12.79 4.31 5.36
N VAL A 151 11.76 5.16 5.34
CA VAL A 151 10.80 5.16 4.23
C VAL A 151 11.50 5.56 2.94
N LEU A 152 12.27 6.64 2.90
CA LEU A 152 12.96 7.09 1.70
C LEU A 152 13.95 6.04 1.17
N ARG A 153 14.70 5.38 2.05
CA ARG A 153 15.57 4.24 1.66
C ARG A 153 14.76 3.06 1.12
N THR A 154 13.59 2.80 1.68
CA THR A 154 12.69 1.74 1.19
C THR A 154 12.13 2.09 -0.19
N LEU A 155 11.76 3.34 -0.41
CA LEU A 155 11.34 3.84 -1.72
C LEU A 155 12.47 3.76 -2.76
N GLU A 156 13.71 4.09 -2.37
CA GLU A 156 14.89 3.94 -3.26
C GLU A 156 15.11 2.47 -3.65
N PHE A 157 14.99 1.54 -2.69
CA PHE A 157 15.05 0.11 -2.98
C PHE A 157 13.92 -0.32 -3.93
N ALA A 158 12.69 0.15 -3.73
CA ALA A 158 11.57 -0.13 -4.61
C ALA A 158 11.80 0.43 -6.02
N ASN A 159 12.29 1.67 -6.13
CA ASN A 159 12.62 2.32 -7.39
C ASN A 159 13.71 1.56 -8.17
N THR A 160 14.76 1.12 -7.49
CA THR A 160 15.84 0.29 -8.08
C THR A 160 15.32 -1.03 -8.63
N ASN A 161 14.25 -1.58 -8.03
CA ASN A 161 13.57 -2.79 -8.51
C ASN A 161 12.46 -2.50 -9.54
N GLY A 162 12.40 -1.29 -10.08
CA GLY A 162 11.48 -0.90 -11.15
C GLY A 162 10.01 -0.80 -10.70
N VAL A 163 9.76 -0.59 -9.41
CA VAL A 163 8.41 -0.29 -8.90
C VAL A 163 8.00 1.09 -9.42
N ARG A 164 6.81 1.18 -10.01
CA ARG A 164 6.30 2.41 -10.61
C ARG A 164 5.42 3.23 -9.69
N HIS A 165 4.82 2.60 -8.69
CA HIS A 165 3.96 3.27 -7.72
C HIS A 165 4.23 2.73 -6.31
N CYS A 166 4.51 3.62 -5.37
CA CYS A 166 4.58 3.30 -3.95
C CYS A 166 3.47 4.01 -3.17
N SER A 167 2.85 3.30 -2.24
CA SER A 167 1.91 3.90 -1.30
C SER A 167 2.53 3.89 0.09
N ILE A 168 2.74 5.07 0.68
CA ILE A 168 3.21 5.25 2.05
C ILE A 168 2.01 5.09 2.99
N ILE A 169 2.06 4.12 3.87
CA ILE A 169 0.98 3.75 4.78
C ILE A 169 1.43 4.00 6.22
N PRO A 170 0.83 4.96 6.94
CA PRO A 170 1.09 5.11 8.36
C PRO A 170 0.74 3.83 9.12
N THR A 171 1.67 3.31 9.91
CA THR A 171 1.43 2.11 10.72
C THR A 171 0.42 2.42 11.82
N ARG A 172 -0.64 1.59 11.90
CA ARG A 172 -1.75 1.79 12.84
C ARG A 172 -1.71 0.76 13.96
N ALA A 173 -2.10 1.19 15.15
CA ALA A 173 -2.46 0.34 16.27
C ALA A 173 -3.92 -0.18 16.14
N GLY A 174 -4.43 -0.87 17.14
CA GLY A 174 -5.82 -1.34 17.16
C GLY A 174 -5.99 -2.85 16.96
N ASN A 175 -4.89 -3.62 16.92
CA ASN A 175 -4.93 -5.07 16.67
C ASN A 175 -4.38 -5.93 17.82
N GLY A 176 -4.06 -5.31 18.98
CA GLY A 176 -3.50 -5.98 20.15
C GLY A 176 -1.98 -6.19 20.08
N SER A 177 -1.43 -6.53 18.93
CA SER A 177 0.01 -6.74 18.76
C SER A 177 0.79 -5.42 18.79
N MET A 178 0.23 -4.36 18.22
CA MET A 178 0.87 -3.04 18.22
C MET A 178 0.85 -2.40 19.60
N GLU A 179 -0.20 -2.59 20.38
CA GLU A 179 -0.31 -2.15 21.76
C GLU A 179 0.77 -2.82 22.63
N TRP A 180 0.93 -4.14 22.48
CA TRP A 180 1.98 -4.87 23.15
C TRP A 180 3.37 -4.36 22.78
N LEU A 181 3.62 -4.10 21.48
CA LEU A 181 4.90 -3.52 21.02
C LEU A 181 5.13 -2.11 21.55
N THR A 182 4.06 -1.32 21.74
CA THR A 182 4.15 0.01 22.38
C THR A 182 4.59 -0.09 23.83
N GLU A 183 4.03 -1.02 24.60
CA GLU A 183 4.44 -1.29 25.99
C GLU A 183 5.91 -1.70 26.06
N GLN A 184 6.41 -2.44 25.07
CA GLN A 184 7.81 -2.84 24.95
C GLN A 184 8.73 -1.73 24.39
N LYS A 185 8.22 -0.54 24.08
CA LYS A 185 8.92 0.57 23.42
C LYS A 185 9.51 0.19 22.05
N LEU A 186 8.86 -0.74 21.37
CA LEU A 186 9.23 -1.20 20.02
C LEU A 186 8.34 -0.62 18.93
N PHE A 187 7.25 0.05 19.29
CA PHE A 187 6.39 0.79 18.37
C PHE A 187 6.04 2.17 18.92
N PHE A 188 6.04 3.14 18.04
CA PHE A 188 5.63 4.52 18.27
C PHE A 188 4.65 4.91 17.17
N SER A 189 3.53 5.54 17.52
CA SER A 189 2.56 5.99 16.53
C SER A 189 3.17 7.06 15.63
N PRO A 190 3.03 6.94 14.31
CA PRO A 190 3.50 7.96 13.37
C PRO A 190 2.75 9.28 13.58
N SER A 191 3.40 10.39 13.19
CA SER A 191 2.76 11.70 13.19
C SER A 191 2.30 12.11 11.80
N LEU A 192 1.28 12.99 11.75
CA LEU A 192 0.83 13.60 10.52
C LEU A 192 1.94 14.44 9.87
N GLY A 193 2.80 15.08 10.69
CA GLY A 193 3.96 15.82 10.20
C GLY A 193 4.99 14.93 9.50
N GLN A 194 5.27 13.75 10.04
CA GLN A 194 6.15 12.77 9.39
C GLN A 194 5.58 12.28 8.04
N LEU A 195 4.26 12.07 7.95
CA LEU A 195 3.61 11.67 6.70
C LEU A 195 3.73 12.75 5.63
N GLU A 196 3.51 14.02 6.00
CA GLU A 196 3.66 15.16 5.11
C GLU A 196 5.10 15.35 4.63
N ASP A 197 6.08 15.31 5.53
CA ASP A 197 7.51 15.43 5.21
C ASP A 197 7.95 14.28 4.30
N CYS A 198 7.53 13.08 4.64
CA CYS A 198 7.86 11.89 3.88
C CYS A 198 7.33 11.95 2.43
N LEU A 199 6.05 12.33 2.24
CA LEU A 199 5.45 12.42 0.91
C LEU A 199 6.09 13.55 0.10
N GLU A 200 6.33 14.72 0.70
CA GLU A 200 6.96 15.87 0.05
C GLU A 200 8.36 15.52 -0.45
N ARG A 201 9.22 14.95 0.41
CA ARG A 201 10.57 14.52 0.05
C ARG A 201 10.59 13.38 -0.96
N ALA A 202 9.61 12.48 -0.90
CA ALA A 202 9.50 11.38 -1.86
C ALA A 202 9.10 11.90 -3.25
N ILE A 203 8.16 12.82 -3.36
CA ILE A 203 7.77 13.43 -4.64
C ILE A 203 8.95 14.21 -5.26
N ASP A 204 9.71 14.94 -4.46
CA ASP A 204 10.89 15.67 -4.94
C ASP A 204 12.05 14.74 -5.34
N GLY A 205 12.16 13.56 -4.69
CA GLY A 205 13.29 12.65 -4.89
C GLY A 205 13.10 11.61 -6.00
N PHE A 206 11.87 11.36 -6.48
CA PHE A 206 11.56 10.25 -7.40
C PHE A 206 10.75 10.69 -8.62
N ASP A 207 11.41 11.23 -9.64
CA ASP A 207 10.75 11.75 -10.85
C ASP A 207 9.96 10.72 -11.67
N LYS A 208 10.33 9.44 -11.59
CA LYS A 208 9.74 8.36 -12.43
C LYS A 208 8.81 7.43 -11.66
N MET A 209 8.75 7.56 -10.36
CA MET A 209 7.91 6.73 -9.50
C MET A 209 6.80 7.59 -8.90
N ILE A 210 5.57 7.16 -9.05
CA ILE A 210 4.41 7.77 -8.38
C ILE A 210 4.49 7.39 -6.90
N VAL A 211 4.47 8.39 -6.01
CA VAL A 211 4.40 8.15 -4.56
C VAL A 211 3.14 8.78 -4.00
N THR A 212 2.36 7.99 -3.29
CA THR A 212 1.13 8.45 -2.64
C THR A 212 1.15 8.14 -1.15
N ALA A 213 0.51 8.98 -0.35
CA ALA A 213 0.23 8.72 1.06
C ALA A 213 -1.17 8.11 1.21
N ASP A 214 -1.31 7.11 2.06
CA ASP A 214 -2.62 6.63 2.51
C ASP A 214 -3.23 7.66 3.48
N LEU A 215 -4.46 8.08 3.17
CA LEU A 215 -5.17 9.13 3.91
C LEU A 215 -6.28 8.59 4.81
N TRP A 216 -6.31 7.29 5.02
CA TRP A 216 -7.27 6.67 5.93
C TRP A 216 -6.90 6.97 7.39
N ASP A 217 -7.89 7.27 8.22
CA ASP A 217 -7.73 7.51 9.68
C ASP A 217 -6.63 8.53 10.06
N LEU A 218 -6.46 9.62 9.31
CA LEU A 218 -5.46 10.65 9.61
C LEU A 218 -5.66 11.30 10.99
N GLU A 219 -6.88 11.30 11.51
CA GLU A 219 -7.23 11.80 12.84
C GLU A 219 -6.57 11.01 13.98
N GLN A 220 -6.15 9.77 13.73
CA GLN A 220 -5.46 8.91 14.71
C GLN A 220 -3.94 9.18 14.77
N LEU A 221 -3.40 9.92 13.80
CA LEU A 221 -1.97 10.24 13.78
C LEU A 221 -1.64 11.31 14.82
N THR A 222 -0.48 11.16 15.48
CA THR A 222 -0.02 12.18 16.42
C THR A 222 0.19 13.51 15.72
N GLY A 223 -0.04 14.64 16.42
CA GLY A 223 0.00 15.96 15.81
C GLY A 223 -1.16 16.28 14.87
N SER A 224 -2.25 15.50 14.89
CA SER A 224 -3.53 15.84 14.27
C SER A 224 -4.41 16.64 15.24
N CYS A 225 -5.11 17.64 14.76
CA CYS A 225 -6.15 18.33 15.53
C CYS A 225 -7.30 18.77 14.63
N ALA A 226 -8.47 19.00 15.23
CA ALA A 226 -9.68 19.38 14.51
C ALA A 226 -9.55 20.69 13.70
N VAL A 227 -8.67 21.61 14.12
CA VAL A 227 -8.46 22.89 13.46
C VAL A 227 -7.73 22.74 12.12
N CYS A 228 -6.63 21.97 12.10
CA CYS A 228 -5.76 21.89 10.93
C CYS A 228 -5.93 20.63 10.07
N LEU A 229 -6.60 19.60 10.58
CA LEU A 229 -6.68 18.30 9.89
C LEU A 229 -7.30 18.40 8.49
N GLY A 230 -8.39 19.17 8.33
CA GLY A 230 -9.05 19.32 7.03
C GLY A 230 -8.16 19.94 5.96
N SER A 231 -7.39 20.97 6.32
CA SER A 231 -6.44 21.63 5.42
C SER A 231 -5.24 20.71 5.08
N ARG A 232 -4.69 20.04 6.08
CA ARG A 232 -3.56 19.13 5.90
C ARG A 232 -3.95 17.90 5.05
N ARG A 233 -5.17 17.37 5.24
CA ARG A 233 -5.73 16.31 4.38
C ARG A 233 -5.81 16.78 2.93
N ARG A 234 -6.40 17.97 2.66
CA ARG A 234 -6.47 18.52 1.29
C ARG A 234 -5.09 18.70 0.68
N ARG A 235 -4.11 19.16 1.45
CA ARG A 235 -2.72 19.27 0.98
C ARG A 235 -2.16 17.92 0.54
N LEU A 236 -2.32 16.87 1.33
CA LEU A 236 -1.90 15.50 0.99
C LEU A 236 -2.66 14.97 -0.24
N GLU A 237 -3.97 15.22 -0.35
CA GLU A 237 -4.78 14.86 -1.53
C GLU A 237 -4.24 15.52 -2.80
N VAL A 238 -3.94 16.82 -2.74
CA VAL A 238 -3.36 17.56 -3.87
C VAL A 238 -2.00 16.96 -4.25
N MET A 239 -1.12 16.68 -3.30
CA MET A 239 0.18 16.07 -3.56
C MET A 239 0.03 14.66 -4.16
N ASN A 240 -0.89 13.84 -3.64
CA ASN A 240 -1.20 12.51 -4.20
C ASN A 240 -1.64 12.58 -5.67
N LEU A 241 -2.47 13.57 -6.01
CA LEU A 241 -3.04 13.71 -7.36
C LEU A 241 -2.07 14.36 -8.35
N THR A 242 -1.32 15.37 -7.91
CA THR A 242 -0.50 16.18 -8.81
C THR A 242 0.95 15.71 -8.89
N GLN A 243 1.40 14.91 -7.94
CA GLN A 243 2.81 14.53 -7.76
C GLN A 243 3.73 15.76 -7.74
N LYS A 244 3.29 16.79 -7.03
CA LYS A 244 4.05 18.04 -6.81
C LYS A 244 3.91 18.47 -5.36
N PRO A 245 4.97 18.98 -4.73
CA PRO A 245 4.87 19.59 -3.41
C PRO A 245 3.81 20.69 -3.41
N ALA A 246 2.98 20.70 -2.37
CA ALA A 246 1.94 21.70 -2.19
C ALA A 246 2.27 22.60 -0.98
N ALA A 247 1.99 23.90 -1.10
CA ALA A 247 2.25 24.84 -0.04
C ALA A 247 1.51 24.48 1.26
N LYS A 248 2.18 24.70 2.40
CA LYS A 248 1.57 24.58 3.72
C LYS A 248 0.71 25.85 3.95
N GLU A 249 -0.56 25.65 4.28
CA GLU A 249 -1.37 26.76 4.75
C GLU A 249 -0.86 27.23 6.12
N ASN A 250 -0.75 28.55 6.28
CA ASN A 250 -0.35 29.14 7.55
C ASN A 250 -1.57 29.18 8.47
N LEU A 251 -1.79 28.10 9.20
CA LEU A 251 -2.88 27.98 10.16
C LEU A 251 -2.37 28.41 11.54
N ASP A 252 -3.14 29.22 12.22
CA ASP A 252 -2.90 29.55 13.63
C ASP A 252 -3.32 28.35 14.50
N CYS A 253 -2.43 27.37 14.57
CA CYS A 253 -2.66 26.10 15.24
C CYS A 253 -1.44 25.71 16.07
N SER A 254 -1.63 25.54 17.38
CA SER A 254 -0.57 25.17 18.33
C SER A 254 0.08 23.83 18.04
N CYS A 255 -0.63 22.88 17.43
CA CYS A 255 -0.08 21.56 17.08
C CYS A 255 0.98 21.62 15.95
N MET A 256 1.15 22.74 15.27
CA MET A 256 2.20 22.96 14.28
C MET A 256 3.50 23.50 14.90
N MET A 257 3.47 23.89 16.17
CA MET A 257 4.67 24.40 16.89
C MET A 257 5.57 23.26 17.41
N ASP A 258 5.03 22.05 17.58
CA ASP A 258 5.78 20.89 18.12
C ASP A 258 6.73 20.19 17.11
N ILE A 259 6.82 20.71 15.89
CA ILE A 259 7.69 20.14 14.82
C ILE A 259 9.15 20.67 14.93
N LYS A 260 9.44 21.52 15.89
CA LYS A 260 10.77 22.15 16.06
C LYS A 260 11.53 21.71 17.31
N ALA A 261 11.18 20.58 17.92
CA ALA A 261 11.94 20.01 19.02
C ALA A 261 12.59 18.68 18.66
#